data_cd08c32300e41202131fdc600b1fbc17
#
_entry.id   cd08c32300e41202131fdc600b1fbc17
#
_cell.length_a   1.000
_cell.length_b   1.000
_cell.length_c   1.000
_cell.angle_alpha   90.00
_cell.angle_beta   90.00
_cell.angle_gamma   90.00
#
_symmetry.space_group_name_H-M   'P 1'
#
loop_
_entity.id
_entity.type
_entity.pdbx_description
1 polymer ?
#
loop_
_entity_poly.entity_id
_entity_poly.type
_entity_poly.pdbx_seq_one_letter_code
_entity_poly.pdbx_strand_id
1 'polypeptide(L)'
;MDEEQIFIQTLYNLILNPNTRDWERKVLIQTKNDIRENISVKEQLSKLEATLRPLAIRMNLTPDVMDFYLLITEGFDKEQKYDFSKHAMQDADYQERAVFAGGCFWCMVEPFESKKGILSVLSGYTGGHVEKPNYDQVSGGYTGHVEAVEIIYDTREISYSELLTIYWQITDPTDTFGQFQDRGKQYRPVIFYQVERQKELAEQSKQKLDSSGTFHQPIVTKIEPAGTFWPAENYHHQFYKKQPKRYKKIQQARNQFLIYQRVKNKWQKNIRKNHFD
;
A
#
# COMPACT_ATOMS: atom_id res chain seq x y z
N MET A 1 -29.61 13.52 -14.49
CA MET A 1 -29.61 13.28 -13.03
C MET A 1 -28.26 13.74 -12.51
N ASP A 2 -28.27 14.51 -11.46
CA ASP A 2 -27.07 14.92 -10.75
C ASP A 2 -26.38 13.67 -10.14
N GLU A 3 -25.07 13.68 -10.05
CA GLU A 3 -24.28 12.55 -9.55
C GLU A 3 -24.68 12.17 -8.12
N GLU A 4 -24.96 13.15 -7.27
CA GLU A 4 -25.48 12.95 -5.90
C GLU A 4 -26.82 12.23 -5.90
N GLN A 5 -27.72 12.53 -6.85
CA GLN A 5 -29.00 11.85 -6.96
C GLN A 5 -28.85 10.37 -7.35
N ILE A 6 -27.86 10.05 -8.20
CA ILE A 6 -27.55 8.66 -8.57
C ILE A 6 -27.09 7.89 -7.32
N PHE A 7 -26.19 8.46 -6.54
CA PHE A 7 -25.71 7.82 -5.30
C PHE A 7 -26.84 7.59 -4.31
N ILE A 8 -27.68 8.61 -4.06
CA ILE A 8 -28.82 8.50 -3.15
C ILE A 8 -29.78 7.42 -3.63
N GLN A 9 -30.12 7.40 -4.90
CA GLN A 9 -31.04 6.40 -5.46
C GLN A 9 -30.47 4.98 -5.34
N THR A 10 -29.18 4.79 -5.65
CA THR A 10 -28.51 3.49 -5.53
C THR A 10 -28.48 3.04 -4.07
N LEU A 11 -28.16 3.94 -3.13
CA LEU A 11 -28.20 3.69 -1.69
C LEU A 11 -29.59 3.17 -1.22
N TYR A 12 -30.66 3.80 -1.67
CA TYR A 12 -32.04 3.34 -1.38
C TYR A 12 -32.33 1.96 -1.97
N ASN A 13 -31.92 1.72 -3.22
CA ASN A 13 -32.12 0.43 -3.88
C ASN A 13 -31.44 -0.69 -3.11
N LEU A 14 -30.21 -0.47 -2.64
CA LEU A 14 -29.45 -1.44 -1.83
C LEU A 14 -30.08 -1.71 -0.46
N ILE A 15 -30.61 -0.69 0.19
CA ILE A 15 -31.34 -0.85 1.47
C ILE A 15 -32.57 -1.75 1.28
N LEU A 16 -33.24 -1.65 0.14
CA LEU A 16 -34.44 -2.42 -0.18
C LEU A 16 -34.14 -3.79 -0.82
N ASN A 17 -32.90 -4.01 -1.28
CA ASN A 17 -32.53 -5.26 -1.93
C ASN A 17 -32.51 -6.42 -0.93
N PRO A 18 -33.28 -7.51 -1.15
CA PRO A 18 -33.30 -8.65 -0.26
C PRO A 18 -31.94 -9.37 -0.11
N ASN A 19 -31.08 -9.26 -1.12
CA ASN A 19 -29.75 -9.87 -1.12
C ASN A 19 -28.71 -9.08 -0.31
N THR A 20 -28.99 -7.84 0.09
CA THR A 20 -28.10 -7.05 0.95
C THR A 20 -28.09 -7.66 2.36
N ARG A 21 -26.93 -7.98 2.89
CA ARG A 21 -26.79 -8.57 4.23
C ARG A 21 -27.22 -7.58 5.32
N ASP A 22 -27.69 -8.09 6.44
CA ASP A 22 -28.21 -7.27 7.53
C ASP A 22 -27.24 -6.21 8.05
N TRP A 23 -25.96 -6.55 8.16
CA TRP A 23 -24.95 -5.59 8.62
C TRP A 23 -24.65 -4.52 7.55
N GLU A 24 -24.60 -4.89 6.25
CA GLU A 24 -24.47 -3.93 5.14
C GLU A 24 -25.66 -2.97 5.13
N ARG A 25 -26.86 -3.52 5.24
CA ARG A 25 -28.11 -2.75 5.31
C ARG A 25 -28.10 -1.76 6.47
N LYS A 26 -27.63 -2.15 7.66
CA LYS A 26 -27.51 -1.25 8.81
C LYS A 26 -26.60 -0.07 8.53
N VAL A 27 -25.43 -0.30 7.92
CA VAL A 27 -24.47 0.75 7.56
C VAL A 27 -25.08 1.69 6.51
N LEU A 28 -25.74 1.14 5.48
CA LEU A 28 -26.41 1.91 4.44
C LEU A 28 -27.56 2.77 5.01
N ILE A 29 -28.38 2.24 5.93
CA ILE A 29 -29.45 2.97 6.62
C ILE A 29 -28.87 4.11 7.45
N GLN A 30 -27.78 3.90 8.18
CA GLN A 30 -27.12 4.95 8.95
C GLN A 30 -26.66 6.08 8.03
N THR A 31 -25.97 5.76 6.93
CA THR A 31 -25.53 6.75 5.93
C THR A 31 -26.71 7.55 5.37
N LYS A 32 -27.84 6.88 5.04
CA LYS A 32 -29.06 7.55 4.58
C LYS A 32 -29.61 8.53 5.60
N ASN A 33 -29.62 8.15 6.89
CA ASN A 33 -30.12 9.00 7.95
C ASN A 33 -29.23 10.23 8.14
N ASP A 34 -27.91 10.04 8.12
CA ASP A 34 -26.95 11.13 8.27
C ASP A 34 -27.02 12.14 7.10
N ILE A 35 -27.31 11.66 5.87
CA ILE A 35 -27.57 12.54 4.71
C ILE A 35 -28.84 13.39 4.94
N ARG A 36 -29.89 12.84 5.55
CA ARG A 36 -31.14 13.57 5.81
C ARG A 36 -31.01 14.68 6.87
N GLU A 37 -30.02 14.60 7.74
CA GLU A 37 -29.74 15.60 8.78
C GLU A 37 -28.93 16.82 8.28
N ASN A 38 -28.97 17.12 6.97
CA ASN A 38 -28.26 18.22 6.31
C ASN A 38 -26.71 18.15 6.37
N ILE A 39 -26.17 16.96 6.51
CA ILE A 39 -24.73 16.73 6.38
C ILE A 39 -24.41 16.51 4.89
N SER A 40 -23.30 17.03 4.41
CA SER A 40 -22.86 16.89 3.01
C SER A 40 -22.93 15.43 2.55
N VAL A 41 -23.60 15.17 1.43
CA VAL A 41 -23.69 13.84 0.79
C VAL A 41 -22.29 13.27 0.56
N LYS A 42 -21.37 14.08 0.04
CA LYS A 42 -19.97 13.72 -0.20
C LYS A 42 -19.27 13.25 1.09
N GLU A 43 -19.48 13.95 2.21
CA GLU A 43 -18.89 13.54 3.48
C GLU A 43 -19.43 12.21 3.99
N GLN A 44 -20.74 11.98 3.86
CA GLN A 44 -21.35 10.71 4.29
C GLN A 44 -20.95 9.54 3.39
N LEU A 45 -20.83 9.76 2.09
CA LEU A 45 -20.32 8.73 1.16
C LEU A 45 -18.85 8.42 1.42
N SER A 46 -18.03 9.41 1.79
CA SER A 46 -16.64 9.17 2.23
C SER A 46 -16.55 8.32 3.52
N LYS A 47 -17.45 8.56 4.47
CA LYS A 47 -17.54 7.75 5.69
C LYS A 47 -18.01 6.33 5.39
N LEU A 48 -19.00 6.19 4.50
CA LEU A 48 -19.49 4.90 4.06
C LEU A 48 -18.37 4.10 3.35
N GLU A 49 -17.69 4.73 2.42
CA GLU A 49 -16.55 4.14 1.72
C GLU A 49 -15.49 3.64 2.72
N ALA A 50 -15.08 4.46 3.68
CA ALA A 50 -14.12 4.08 4.71
C ALA A 50 -14.60 2.91 5.59
N THR A 51 -15.92 2.77 5.78
CA THR A 51 -16.52 1.68 6.55
C THR A 51 -16.56 0.38 5.76
N LEU A 52 -16.89 0.46 4.46
CA LEU A 52 -17.00 -0.71 3.58
C LEU A 52 -15.62 -1.21 3.11
N ARG A 53 -14.63 -0.35 2.99
CA ARG A 53 -13.30 -0.64 2.44
C ARG A 53 -12.62 -1.89 3.00
N PRO A 54 -12.56 -2.15 4.33
CA PRO A 54 -11.92 -3.36 4.86
C PRO A 54 -12.58 -4.65 4.40
N LEU A 55 -13.83 -4.58 3.99
CA LEU A 55 -14.63 -5.73 3.53
C LEU A 55 -14.58 -5.84 2.01
N ALA A 56 -14.60 -4.71 1.30
CA ALA A 56 -14.34 -4.64 -0.13
C ALA A 56 -12.97 -5.26 -0.47
N ILE A 57 -11.92 -4.87 0.26
CA ILE A 57 -10.56 -5.42 0.15
C ILE A 57 -10.52 -6.94 0.31
N ARG A 58 -11.40 -7.51 1.13
CA ARG A 58 -11.47 -8.95 1.39
C ARG A 58 -12.48 -9.68 0.50
N MET A 59 -13.00 -9.00 -0.53
CA MET A 59 -14.08 -9.52 -1.40
C MET A 59 -15.27 -10.02 -0.58
N ASN A 60 -15.55 -9.40 0.54
CA ASN A 60 -16.58 -9.82 1.51
C ASN A 60 -17.77 -8.87 1.57
N LEU A 61 -18.04 -8.14 0.50
CA LEU A 61 -19.29 -7.42 0.25
C LEU A 61 -20.20 -8.27 -0.65
N THR A 62 -21.52 -8.05 -0.54
CA THR A 62 -22.43 -8.58 -1.57
C THR A 62 -22.13 -7.91 -2.92
N PRO A 63 -22.38 -8.59 -4.08
CA PRO A 63 -22.03 -8.03 -5.38
C PRO A 63 -22.58 -6.63 -5.61
N ASP A 64 -23.86 -6.39 -5.32
CA ASP A 64 -24.50 -5.09 -5.54
C ASP A 64 -23.91 -3.99 -4.62
N VAL A 65 -23.52 -4.33 -3.40
CA VAL A 65 -22.84 -3.40 -2.46
C VAL A 65 -21.40 -3.17 -2.90
N MET A 66 -20.73 -4.16 -3.49
CA MET A 66 -19.41 -3.99 -4.09
C MET A 66 -19.46 -3.03 -5.29
N ASP A 67 -20.44 -3.19 -6.18
CA ASP A 67 -20.62 -2.29 -7.32
C ASP A 67 -20.88 -0.85 -6.86
N PHE A 68 -21.67 -0.68 -5.80
CA PHE A 68 -21.89 0.64 -5.20
C PHE A 68 -20.62 1.20 -4.54
N TYR A 69 -19.83 0.37 -3.88
CA TYR A 69 -18.53 0.76 -3.33
C TYR A 69 -17.61 1.28 -4.44
N LEU A 70 -17.53 0.58 -5.57
CA LEU A 70 -16.74 1.00 -6.73
C LEU A 70 -17.30 2.33 -7.31
N LEU A 71 -18.61 2.48 -7.40
CA LEU A 71 -19.24 3.72 -7.86
C LEU A 71 -18.89 4.91 -6.95
N ILE A 72 -18.89 4.72 -5.63
CA ILE A 72 -18.47 5.77 -4.67
C ILE A 72 -17.00 6.12 -4.87
N THR A 73 -16.12 5.13 -5.03
CA THR A 73 -14.69 5.36 -5.20
C THR A 73 -14.40 6.07 -6.52
N GLU A 74 -15.02 5.66 -7.63
CA GLU A 74 -14.89 6.30 -8.93
C GLU A 74 -15.46 7.72 -8.96
N GLY A 75 -16.60 7.97 -8.32
CA GLY A 75 -17.25 9.27 -8.26
C GLY A 75 -16.45 10.31 -7.47
N PHE A 76 -15.85 9.92 -6.33
CA PHE A 76 -14.97 10.79 -5.54
C PHE A 76 -13.63 11.06 -6.22
N ASP A 77 -13.17 10.15 -7.05
CA ASP A 77 -11.89 10.26 -7.75
C ASP A 77 -11.93 11.21 -8.96
N LYS A 78 -13.10 11.55 -9.49
CA LYS A 78 -13.21 12.47 -10.64
C LYS A 78 -12.70 13.89 -10.33
N GLU A 79 -12.69 14.33 -9.08
CA GLU A 79 -12.27 15.69 -8.71
C GLU A 79 -10.75 15.83 -8.45
N GLN A 80 -10.03 14.76 -8.14
CA GLN A 80 -8.58 14.80 -7.88
C GLN A 80 -7.90 13.53 -8.39
N LYS A 81 -7.78 13.40 -9.73
CA LYS A 81 -6.92 12.36 -10.29
C LYS A 81 -5.48 12.64 -9.88
N TYR A 82 -4.84 11.63 -9.31
CA TYR A 82 -3.41 11.69 -9.07
C TYR A 82 -2.69 11.85 -10.42
N ASP A 83 -1.87 12.87 -10.53
CA ASP A 83 -1.07 13.11 -11.72
C ASP A 83 0.17 12.22 -11.70
N PHE A 84 0.11 11.11 -12.41
CA PHE A 84 1.26 10.22 -12.61
C PHE A 84 2.00 10.46 -13.93
N SER A 85 1.78 11.61 -14.59
CA SER A 85 2.45 11.97 -15.86
C SER A 85 3.96 11.88 -15.75
N LYS A 86 4.54 12.26 -14.61
CA LYS A 86 5.99 12.10 -14.34
C LYS A 86 6.46 10.66 -14.51
N HIS A 87 5.65 9.69 -14.11
CA HIS A 87 5.99 8.26 -14.22
C HIS A 87 5.85 7.71 -15.64
N ALA A 88 5.13 8.42 -16.53
CA ALA A 88 4.99 8.10 -17.94
C ALA A 88 6.03 8.79 -18.84
N MET A 89 6.71 9.82 -18.30
CA MET A 89 7.72 10.58 -19.03
C MET A 89 9.11 9.92 -18.96
N GLN A 90 9.97 10.28 -19.91
CA GLN A 90 11.38 9.92 -19.85
C GLN A 90 12.07 10.68 -18.72
N ASP A 91 12.91 9.98 -17.95
CA ASP A 91 13.67 10.58 -16.87
C ASP A 91 14.76 11.50 -17.40
N ALA A 92 15.03 12.60 -16.70
CA ALA A 92 16.18 13.46 -16.97
C ALA A 92 17.48 12.79 -16.51
N ASP A 93 18.63 13.21 -17.00
CA ASP A 93 19.94 12.61 -16.72
C ASP A 93 20.28 12.49 -15.21
N TYR A 94 19.73 13.38 -14.40
CA TYR A 94 19.90 13.37 -12.95
C TYR A 94 18.80 12.61 -12.19
N GLN A 95 17.87 11.99 -12.88
CA GLN A 95 16.77 11.24 -12.30
C GLN A 95 17.00 9.75 -12.47
N GLU A 96 16.71 9.01 -11.43
CA GLU A 96 16.65 7.55 -11.47
C GLU A 96 15.36 7.07 -10.82
N ARG A 97 14.99 5.82 -11.08
CA ARG A 97 13.83 5.15 -10.47
C ARG A 97 14.28 4.04 -9.55
N ALA A 98 13.54 3.90 -8.42
CA ALA A 98 13.66 2.77 -7.54
C ALA A 98 12.26 2.14 -7.36
N VAL A 99 12.18 0.81 -7.31
CA VAL A 99 10.92 0.08 -7.12
C VAL A 99 11.06 -0.86 -5.93
N PHE A 100 10.20 -0.65 -4.93
CA PHE A 100 10.23 -1.41 -3.69
C PHE A 100 8.85 -1.97 -3.34
N ALA A 101 8.82 -3.22 -2.89
CA ALA A 101 7.67 -3.88 -2.30
C ALA A 101 8.00 -4.31 -0.87
N GLY A 102 7.07 -4.10 0.07
CA GLY A 102 7.30 -4.41 1.49
C GLY A 102 6.06 -4.17 2.33
N GLY A 103 4.99 -4.90 2.04
CA GLY A 103 3.68 -4.76 2.66
C GLY A 103 2.76 -3.79 1.91
N CYS A 104 1.75 -3.30 2.60
CA CYS A 104 0.81 -2.35 2.02
C CYS A 104 1.51 -1.07 1.56
N PHE A 105 1.34 -0.71 0.28
CA PHE A 105 1.94 0.49 -0.32
C PHE A 105 1.51 1.80 0.34
N TRP A 106 0.34 1.85 1.03
CA TRP A 106 -0.04 3.02 1.82
C TRP A 106 0.98 3.38 2.90
N CYS A 107 1.66 2.36 3.46
CA CYS A 107 2.69 2.56 4.47
C CYS A 107 4.07 2.86 3.87
N MET A 108 4.23 2.68 2.57
CA MET A 108 5.52 2.84 1.90
C MET A 108 5.68 4.22 1.25
N VAL A 109 4.60 4.94 0.91
CA VAL A 109 4.68 6.22 0.18
C VAL A 109 5.33 7.33 1.03
N GLU A 110 4.75 7.65 2.20
CA GLU A 110 5.15 8.80 3.01
C GLU A 110 6.60 8.75 3.48
N PRO A 111 7.16 7.61 3.93
CA PRO A 111 8.56 7.54 4.36
C PRO A 111 9.56 7.95 3.29
N PHE A 112 9.23 7.77 2.01
CA PHE A 112 10.04 8.23 0.90
C PHE A 112 9.65 9.65 0.47
N GLU A 113 8.37 9.92 0.22
CA GLU A 113 7.89 11.20 -0.29
C GLU A 113 8.27 12.39 0.61
N SER A 114 8.48 12.15 1.92
CA SER A 114 8.93 13.16 2.88
C SER A 114 10.42 13.55 2.77
N LYS A 115 11.21 12.84 1.95
CA LYS A 115 12.66 13.08 1.85
C LYS A 115 13.00 14.08 0.76
N LYS A 116 14.01 14.92 1.05
CA LYS A 116 14.60 15.80 0.04
C LYS A 116 15.19 14.95 -1.09
N GLY A 117 15.02 15.39 -2.32
CA GLY A 117 15.48 14.66 -3.50
C GLY A 117 14.48 13.66 -4.07
N ILE A 118 13.38 13.36 -3.37
CA ILE A 118 12.29 12.57 -3.93
C ILE A 118 11.36 13.46 -4.75
N LEU A 119 11.20 13.13 -6.02
CA LEU A 119 10.43 13.91 -6.99
C LEU A 119 9.00 13.41 -7.12
N SER A 120 8.79 12.10 -6.99
CA SER A 120 7.47 11.47 -7.02
C SER A 120 7.53 10.06 -6.43
N VAL A 121 6.42 9.62 -5.82
CA VAL A 121 6.22 8.24 -5.36
C VAL A 121 4.86 7.76 -5.82
N LEU A 122 4.84 6.72 -6.63
CA LEU A 122 3.64 6.13 -7.23
C LEU A 122 3.35 4.77 -6.59
N SER A 123 2.15 4.58 -6.08
CA SER A 123 1.65 3.26 -5.66
C SER A 123 1.25 2.42 -6.87
N GLY A 124 1.52 1.13 -6.85
CA GLY A 124 1.14 0.25 -7.95
C GLY A 124 1.48 -1.21 -7.73
N TYR A 125 1.50 -1.95 -8.82
CA TYR A 125 1.68 -3.40 -8.87
C TYR A 125 2.78 -3.79 -9.83
N THR A 126 3.62 -4.75 -9.43
CA THR A 126 4.68 -5.29 -10.30
C THR A 126 5.08 -6.70 -9.92
N GLY A 127 5.92 -7.35 -10.72
CA GLY A 127 6.48 -8.68 -10.46
C GLY A 127 5.53 -9.85 -10.70
N GLY A 128 4.35 -9.61 -11.26
CA GLY A 128 3.37 -10.63 -11.65
C GLY A 128 3.27 -10.83 -13.15
N HIS A 129 2.30 -11.65 -13.57
CA HIS A 129 2.12 -12.07 -14.97
C HIS A 129 0.82 -11.54 -15.61
N VAL A 130 -0.05 -10.88 -14.84
CA VAL A 130 -1.31 -10.33 -15.34
C VAL A 130 -1.06 -8.91 -15.85
N GLU A 131 -1.45 -8.63 -17.09
CA GLU A 131 -1.40 -7.28 -17.65
C GLU A 131 -2.51 -6.40 -17.12
N LYS A 132 -2.19 -5.14 -16.81
CA LYS A 132 -3.14 -4.14 -16.28
C LYS A 132 -3.97 -4.70 -15.11
N PRO A 133 -3.30 -5.25 -14.08
CA PRO A 133 -4.02 -5.81 -12.94
C PRO A 133 -4.78 -4.70 -12.21
N ASN A 134 -5.91 -5.05 -11.61
CA ASN A 134 -6.59 -4.20 -10.66
C ASN A 134 -6.36 -4.69 -9.23
N TYR A 135 -6.76 -3.87 -8.26
CA TYR A 135 -6.59 -4.16 -6.84
C TYR A 135 -7.20 -5.50 -6.42
N ASP A 136 -8.41 -5.82 -6.88
CA ASP A 136 -9.11 -7.06 -6.50
C ASP A 136 -8.37 -8.29 -6.99
N GLN A 137 -7.82 -8.24 -8.20
CA GLN A 137 -7.02 -9.32 -8.77
C GLN A 137 -5.72 -9.53 -7.98
N VAL A 138 -5.02 -8.45 -7.61
CA VAL A 138 -3.78 -8.53 -6.85
C VAL A 138 -4.03 -9.00 -5.43
N SER A 139 -5.04 -8.45 -4.74
CA SER A 139 -5.41 -8.88 -3.38
C SER A 139 -5.94 -10.31 -3.33
N GLY A 140 -6.50 -10.82 -4.44
CA GLY A 140 -6.83 -12.24 -4.61
C GLY A 140 -5.61 -13.17 -4.62
N GLY A 141 -4.39 -12.65 -4.79
CA GLY A 141 -3.13 -13.38 -4.62
C GLY A 141 -2.74 -14.33 -5.76
N TYR A 142 -3.49 -14.35 -6.87
CA TYR A 142 -3.26 -15.24 -8.02
C TYR A 142 -2.49 -14.59 -9.18
N THR A 143 -2.36 -13.26 -9.20
CA THR A 143 -1.69 -12.52 -10.27
C THR A 143 -0.16 -12.63 -10.25
N GLY A 144 0.41 -13.04 -9.11
CA GLY A 144 1.86 -12.99 -8.86
C GLY A 144 2.39 -11.58 -8.55
N HIS A 145 1.60 -10.54 -8.78
CA HIS A 145 2.00 -9.16 -8.44
C HIS A 145 2.14 -8.94 -6.94
N VAL A 146 2.95 -7.93 -6.61
CA VAL A 146 3.05 -7.37 -5.27
C VAL A 146 2.57 -5.92 -5.28
N GLU A 147 2.05 -5.46 -4.14
CA GLU A 147 1.92 -4.03 -3.88
C GLU A 147 3.32 -3.42 -3.76
N ALA A 148 3.57 -2.38 -4.53
CA ALA A 148 4.88 -1.75 -4.62
C ALA A 148 4.75 -0.24 -4.76
N VAL A 149 5.87 0.46 -4.55
CA VAL A 149 6.03 1.87 -4.86
C VAL A 149 7.13 2.05 -5.90
N GLU A 150 6.86 2.86 -6.92
CA GLU A 150 7.87 3.38 -7.84
C GLU A 150 8.24 4.79 -7.40
N ILE A 151 9.52 5.04 -7.22
CA ILE A 151 10.09 6.28 -6.69
C ILE A 151 10.95 6.90 -7.78
N ILE A 152 10.64 8.14 -8.16
CA ILE A 152 11.52 8.97 -8.98
C ILE A 152 12.31 9.87 -8.04
N TYR A 153 13.63 9.86 -8.14
CA TYR A 153 14.51 10.64 -7.27
C TYR A 153 15.63 11.36 -8.03
N ASP A 154 16.08 12.46 -7.46
CA ASP A 154 17.20 13.26 -7.95
C ASP A 154 18.51 12.70 -7.36
N THR A 155 19.34 12.11 -8.20
CA THR A 155 20.62 11.47 -7.82
C THR A 155 21.64 12.42 -7.23
N ARG A 156 21.48 13.74 -7.41
CA ARG A 156 22.33 14.79 -6.86
C ARG A 156 21.99 15.09 -5.40
N GLU A 157 20.75 14.74 -4.96
CA GLU A 157 20.20 15.08 -3.64
C GLU A 157 20.06 13.84 -2.74
N ILE A 158 19.78 12.67 -3.30
CA ILE A 158 19.61 11.42 -2.55
C ILE A 158 20.13 10.23 -3.37
N SER A 159 20.83 9.34 -2.73
CA SER A 159 21.38 8.14 -3.37
C SER A 159 20.45 6.93 -3.25
N TYR A 160 20.60 5.96 -4.16
CA TYR A 160 19.89 4.68 -4.07
C TYR A 160 20.21 3.92 -2.76
N SER A 161 21.41 4.05 -2.21
CA SER A 161 21.80 3.47 -0.91
C SER A 161 21.05 4.06 0.26
N GLU A 162 20.71 5.34 0.20
CA GLU A 162 19.86 5.98 1.21
C GLU A 162 18.41 5.49 1.10
N LEU A 163 17.90 5.29 -0.12
CA LEU A 163 16.58 4.68 -0.33
C LEU A 163 16.53 3.25 0.22
N LEU A 164 17.56 2.44 0.01
CA LEU A 164 17.68 1.11 0.62
C LEU A 164 17.68 1.17 2.15
N THR A 165 18.35 2.18 2.73
CA THR A 165 18.34 2.38 4.18
C THR A 165 16.93 2.66 4.71
N ILE A 166 16.17 3.51 4.03
CA ILE A 166 14.75 3.78 4.38
C ILE A 166 13.93 2.48 4.23
N TYR A 167 14.10 1.75 3.12
CA TYR A 167 13.40 0.49 2.87
C TYR A 167 13.59 -0.52 4.02
N TRP A 168 14.83 -0.74 4.46
CA TRP A 168 15.13 -1.64 5.57
C TRP A 168 14.58 -1.17 6.92
N GLN A 169 14.35 0.14 7.08
CA GLN A 169 13.75 0.68 8.30
C GLN A 169 12.25 0.44 8.39
N ILE A 170 11.55 0.44 7.26
CA ILE A 170 10.09 0.35 7.20
C ILE A 170 9.58 -1.06 6.88
N THR A 171 10.46 -2.03 6.66
CA THR A 171 10.09 -3.42 6.35
C THR A 171 10.65 -4.40 7.37
N ASP A 172 9.95 -5.52 7.56
CA ASP A 172 10.52 -6.72 8.17
C ASP A 172 11.10 -7.61 7.05
N PRO A 173 12.43 -7.67 6.90
CA PRO A 173 13.04 -8.41 5.80
C PRO A 173 13.03 -9.93 5.99
N THR A 174 12.53 -10.41 7.13
CA THR A 174 12.50 -11.84 7.50
C THR A 174 11.12 -12.49 7.31
N ASP A 175 10.09 -11.70 6.96
CA ASP A 175 8.73 -12.20 6.76
C ASP A 175 8.45 -12.49 5.27
N THR A 176 8.30 -13.76 4.91
CA THR A 176 8.01 -14.21 3.54
C THR A 176 6.55 -14.01 3.13
N PHE A 177 5.64 -13.87 4.10
CA PHE A 177 4.19 -13.95 3.88
C PHE A 177 3.47 -12.63 4.10
N GLY A 178 4.20 -11.53 4.16
CA GLY A 178 3.58 -10.23 4.30
C GLY A 178 4.38 -9.28 5.20
N GLN A 179 3.69 -8.31 5.76
CA GLN A 179 4.25 -7.33 6.67
C GLN A 179 3.23 -6.98 7.73
N PHE A 180 3.57 -7.15 9.01
CA PHE A 180 2.70 -6.82 10.14
C PHE A 180 1.31 -7.50 10.04
N GLN A 181 0.23 -6.72 9.82
CA GLN A 181 -1.14 -7.22 9.66
C GLN A 181 -1.51 -7.54 8.21
N ASP A 182 -0.72 -7.08 7.25
CA ASP A 182 -0.93 -7.31 5.83
C ASP A 182 -0.37 -8.67 5.46
N ARG A 183 -1.24 -9.67 5.32
CA ARG A 183 -0.86 -11.07 5.08
C ARG A 183 -1.23 -11.52 3.68
N GLY A 184 -0.29 -12.16 2.99
CA GLY A 184 -0.45 -12.68 1.64
C GLY A 184 0.77 -12.44 0.77
N LYS A 185 0.87 -13.19 -0.34
CA LYS A 185 2.00 -13.12 -1.28
C LYS A 185 2.17 -11.74 -1.90
N GLN A 186 1.09 -10.98 -2.04
CA GLN A 186 1.09 -9.61 -2.57
C GLN A 186 1.80 -8.59 -1.65
N TYR A 187 2.06 -8.95 -0.40
CA TYR A 187 2.74 -8.11 0.59
C TYR A 187 4.17 -8.55 0.91
N ARG A 188 4.72 -9.50 0.14
CA ARG A 188 6.08 -10.00 0.36
C ARG A 188 7.13 -8.91 0.09
N PRO A 189 8.26 -8.89 0.82
CA PRO A 189 9.32 -7.92 0.60
C PRO A 189 10.14 -8.27 -0.65
N VAL A 190 10.24 -7.32 -1.59
CA VAL A 190 11.04 -7.43 -2.82
C VAL A 190 11.67 -6.08 -3.15
N ILE A 191 12.91 -6.08 -3.56
CA ILE A 191 13.62 -4.96 -4.19
C ILE A 191 13.72 -5.26 -5.67
N PHE A 192 13.14 -4.40 -6.51
CA PHE A 192 13.21 -4.54 -7.96
C PHE A 192 14.28 -3.60 -8.51
N TYR A 193 15.32 -4.15 -9.13
CA TYR A 193 16.39 -3.36 -9.74
C TYR A 193 16.11 -3.09 -11.22
N GLN A 194 16.46 -1.91 -11.68
CA GLN A 194 16.32 -1.50 -13.09
C GLN A 194 17.64 -1.60 -13.85
N VAL A 195 18.76 -1.45 -13.14
CA VAL A 195 20.12 -1.52 -13.70
C VAL A 195 21.03 -2.34 -12.78
N GLU A 196 22.10 -2.92 -13.33
CA GLU A 196 23.01 -3.81 -12.58
C GLU A 196 23.61 -3.13 -11.34
N ARG A 197 23.92 -1.83 -11.42
CA ARG A 197 24.40 -1.04 -10.27
C ARG A 197 23.42 -1.06 -9.09
N GLN A 198 22.11 -0.97 -9.36
CA GLN A 198 21.10 -1.05 -8.28
C GLN A 198 21.06 -2.45 -7.66
N LYS A 199 21.22 -3.50 -8.47
CA LYS A 199 21.29 -4.87 -7.98
C LYS A 199 22.49 -5.05 -7.05
N GLU A 200 23.69 -4.64 -7.49
CA GLU A 200 24.91 -4.73 -6.67
C GLU A 200 24.75 -3.99 -5.33
N LEU A 201 24.22 -2.76 -5.34
CA LEU A 201 23.98 -1.99 -4.13
C LEU A 201 22.94 -2.65 -3.21
N ALA A 202 21.88 -3.22 -3.78
CA ALA A 202 20.85 -3.93 -3.02
C ALA A 202 21.42 -5.21 -2.38
N GLU A 203 22.19 -5.99 -3.10
CA GLU A 203 22.86 -7.21 -2.62
C GLU A 203 23.87 -6.89 -1.50
N GLN A 204 24.71 -5.89 -1.69
CA GLN A 204 25.66 -5.42 -0.67
C GLN A 204 24.94 -4.93 0.58
N SER A 205 23.86 -4.16 0.41
CA SER A 205 23.05 -3.67 1.52
C SER A 205 22.38 -4.82 2.29
N LYS A 206 21.83 -5.82 1.57
CA LYS A 206 21.27 -7.03 2.16
C LYS A 206 22.31 -7.84 2.92
N GLN A 207 23.49 -8.05 2.33
CA GLN A 207 24.59 -8.77 2.98
C GLN A 207 25.09 -8.06 4.23
N LYS A 208 25.21 -6.72 4.19
CA LYS A 208 25.58 -5.91 5.36
C LYS A 208 24.54 -6.03 6.48
N LEU A 209 23.26 -6.04 6.12
CA LEU A 209 22.17 -6.20 7.08
C LEU A 209 22.19 -7.61 7.71
N ASP A 210 22.38 -8.64 6.92
CA ASP A 210 22.47 -10.04 7.38
C ASP A 210 23.68 -10.24 8.31
N SER A 211 24.86 -9.75 7.90
CA SER A 211 26.11 -9.82 8.68
C SER A 211 26.03 -9.00 9.98
N SER A 212 25.19 -7.96 10.06
CA SER A 212 25.02 -7.18 11.28
C SER A 212 24.44 -7.99 12.44
N GLY A 213 23.80 -9.11 12.12
CA GLY A 213 23.07 -9.95 13.08
C GLY A 213 21.95 -9.21 13.80
N THR A 214 21.40 -8.18 13.17
CA THR A 214 20.23 -7.45 13.68
C THR A 214 19.00 -8.36 13.71
N PHE A 215 18.89 -9.27 12.73
CA PHE A 215 17.83 -10.25 12.63
C PHE A 215 18.35 -11.64 13.00
N HIS A 216 17.51 -12.42 13.66
CA HIS A 216 17.83 -13.80 14.03
C HIS A 216 17.45 -14.78 12.92
N GLN A 217 16.42 -14.42 12.15
CA GLN A 217 15.95 -15.21 11.02
C GLN A 217 16.65 -14.74 9.74
N PRO A 218 16.78 -15.61 8.73
CA PRO A 218 17.35 -15.25 7.44
C PRO A 218 16.60 -14.08 6.80
N ILE A 219 17.31 -13.23 6.09
CA ILE A 219 16.72 -12.17 5.29
C ILE A 219 16.17 -12.79 4.00
N VAL A 220 14.83 -12.80 3.91
CA VAL A 220 14.07 -13.42 2.81
C VAL A 220 13.72 -12.45 1.69
N THR A 221 13.97 -11.14 1.89
CA THR A 221 13.75 -10.13 0.86
C THR A 221 14.46 -10.53 -0.42
N LYS A 222 13.70 -10.62 -1.51
CA LYS A 222 14.23 -10.93 -2.83
C LYS A 222 14.75 -9.67 -3.52
N ILE A 223 15.74 -9.85 -4.41
CA ILE A 223 16.25 -8.82 -5.31
C ILE A 223 16.00 -9.36 -6.71
N GLU A 224 15.06 -8.76 -7.43
CA GLU A 224 14.56 -9.25 -8.72
C GLU A 224 14.65 -8.13 -9.78
N PRO A 225 14.79 -8.46 -11.07
CA PRO A 225 14.75 -7.44 -12.11
C PRO A 225 13.37 -6.76 -12.14
N ALA A 226 13.36 -5.46 -12.38
CA ALA A 226 12.12 -4.72 -12.54
C ALA A 226 11.41 -5.13 -13.83
N GLY A 227 10.14 -5.46 -13.73
CA GLY A 227 9.24 -5.63 -14.86
C GLY A 227 8.35 -4.39 -15.03
N THR A 228 7.26 -4.57 -15.78
CA THR A 228 6.26 -3.50 -15.95
C THR A 228 5.66 -3.12 -14.60
N PHE A 229 5.68 -1.81 -14.32
CA PHE A 229 4.98 -1.24 -13.17
C PHE A 229 3.60 -0.76 -13.60
N TRP A 230 2.57 -1.23 -12.94
CA TRP A 230 1.19 -0.89 -13.19
C TRP A 230 0.69 0.06 -12.09
N PRO A 231 0.34 1.31 -12.42
CA PRO A 231 -0.23 2.23 -11.42
C PRO A 231 -1.46 1.64 -10.75
N ALA A 232 -1.56 1.81 -9.45
CA ALA A 232 -2.77 1.48 -8.71
C ALA A 232 -3.89 2.48 -9.01
N GLU A 233 -5.10 2.15 -8.62
CA GLU A 233 -6.27 3.00 -8.77
C GLU A 233 -6.10 4.31 -7.97
N ASN A 234 -6.72 5.37 -8.46
CA ASN A 234 -6.53 6.73 -7.95
C ASN A 234 -6.74 6.87 -6.44
N TYR A 235 -7.67 6.12 -5.84
CA TYR A 235 -7.95 6.20 -4.41
C TYR A 235 -6.79 5.70 -3.52
N HIS A 236 -5.85 4.91 -4.06
CA HIS A 236 -4.68 4.45 -3.34
C HIS A 236 -3.57 5.49 -3.23
N HIS A 237 -3.54 6.46 -4.16
CA HIS A 237 -2.46 7.44 -4.17
C HIS A 237 -2.60 8.46 -3.05
N GLN A 238 -1.48 8.79 -2.40
CA GLN A 238 -1.39 9.76 -1.31
C GLN A 238 -2.39 9.50 -0.17
N PHE A 239 -2.64 8.23 0.13
CA PHE A 239 -3.58 7.83 1.19
C PHE A 239 -3.34 8.56 2.52
N TYR A 240 -2.08 8.80 2.88
CA TYR A 240 -1.72 9.51 4.11
C TYR A 240 -2.20 10.99 4.13
N LYS A 241 -2.34 11.63 2.94
CA LYS A 241 -2.91 12.97 2.81
C LYS A 241 -4.44 12.94 2.83
N LYS A 242 -5.03 11.94 2.14
CA LYS A 242 -6.49 11.77 2.06
C LYS A 242 -7.10 11.29 3.41
N GLN A 243 -6.38 10.45 4.16
CA GLN A 243 -6.85 9.80 5.39
C GLN A 243 -5.83 9.92 6.55
N PRO A 244 -5.42 11.14 6.97
CA PRO A 244 -4.27 11.33 7.86
C PRO A 244 -4.46 10.68 9.25
N LYS A 245 -5.67 10.71 9.81
CA LYS A 245 -5.95 10.10 11.12
C LYS A 245 -5.81 8.58 11.08
N ARG A 246 -6.32 7.95 9.99
CA ARG A 246 -6.26 6.49 9.79
C ARG A 246 -4.82 6.07 9.50
N TYR A 247 -4.13 6.77 8.61
CA TYR A 247 -2.73 6.54 8.30
C TYR A 247 -1.87 6.58 9.58
N LYS A 248 -2.02 7.61 10.40
CA LYS A 248 -1.27 7.74 11.66
C LYS A 248 -1.44 6.53 12.59
N LYS A 249 -2.66 6.01 12.73
CA LYS A 249 -2.93 4.80 13.53
C LYS A 249 -2.23 3.56 12.97
N ILE A 250 -2.34 3.33 11.65
CA ILE A 250 -1.70 2.20 10.97
C ILE A 250 -0.18 2.29 11.12
N GLN A 251 0.39 3.46 10.87
CA GLN A 251 1.83 3.70 10.95
C GLN A 251 2.37 3.52 12.38
N GLN A 252 1.66 4.03 13.39
CA GLN A 252 2.04 3.84 14.79
C GLN A 252 2.08 2.36 15.17
N ALA A 253 1.03 1.60 14.82
CA ALA A 253 0.96 0.17 15.11
C ALA A 253 2.07 -0.61 14.39
N ARG A 254 2.33 -0.30 13.12
CA ARG A 254 3.43 -0.90 12.33
C ARG A 254 4.80 -0.57 12.91
N ASN A 255 5.05 0.68 13.26
CA ASN A 255 6.33 1.10 13.86
C ASN A 255 6.58 0.41 15.20
N GLN A 256 5.56 0.31 16.07
CA GLN A 256 5.67 -0.43 17.33
C GLN A 256 6.01 -1.91 17.09
N PHE A 257 5.37 -2.54 16.11
CA PHE A 257 5.66 -3.91 15.73
C PHE A 257 7.10 -4.09 15.25
N LEU A 258 7.59 -3.23 14.35
CA LEU A 258 8.96 -3.28 13.83
C LEU A 258 10.00 -3.06 14.95
N ILE A 259 9.75 -2.15 15.87
CA ILE A 259 10.59 -1.94 17.06
C ILE A 259 10.61 -3.20 17.93
N TYR A 260 9.43 -3.76 18.23
CA TYR A 260 9.32 -5.00 19.00
C TYR A 260 10.08 -6.15 18.35
N GLN A 261 9.96 -6.36 17.06
CA GLN A 261 10.69 -7.39 16.32
C GLN A 261 12.20 -7.21 16.40
N ARG A 262 12.71 -5.99 16.27
CA ARG A 262 14.15 -5.70 16.39
C ARG A 262 14.68 -5.96 17.80
N VAL A 263 13.93 -5.56 18.82
CA VAL A 263 14.29 -5.80 20.22
C VAL A 263 14.28 -7.31 20.53
N LYS A 264 13.25 -8.03 20.09
CA LYS A 264 13.12 -9.48 20.25
C LYS A 264 14.30 -10.21 19.58
N ASN A 265 14.64 -9.85 18.34
CA ASN A 265 15.77 -10.44 17.61
C ASN A 265 17.09 -10.20 18.34
N LYS A 266 17.35 -8.98 18.84
CA LYS A 266 18.54 -8.64 19.61
C LYS A 266 18.64 -9.42 20.92
N TRP A 267 17.53 -9.59 21.62
CA TRP A 267 17.46 -10.36 22.86
C TRP A 267 17.74 -11.84 22.65
N GLN A 268 17.14 -12.45 21.63
CA GLN A 268 17.38 -13.85 21.26
C GLN A 268 18.85 -14.12 20.86
N LYS A 269 19.50 -13.18 20.20
CA LYS A 269 20.93 -13.25 19.89
C LYS A 269 21.80 -13.27 21.15
N ASN A 270 21.48 -12.44 22.14
CA ASN A 270 22.24 -12.38 23.41
C ASN A 270 22.09 -13.66 24.24
N ILE A 271 20.91 -14.27 24.30
CA ILE A 271 20.70 -15.53 25.02
C ILE A 271 21.56 -16.64 24.41
N ARG A 272 21.63 -16.76 23.07
CA ARG A 272 22.45 -17.79 22.44
C ARG A 272 23.94 -17.62 22.68
N LYS A 273 24.45 -16.37 22.67
CA LYS A 273 25.85 -16.13 23.04
C LYS A 273 26.19 -16.60 24.45
N ASN A 274 25.30 -16.39 25.42
CA ASN A 274 25.50 -16.78 26.81
C ASN A 274 25.29 -18.27 27.09
N HIS A 275 24.84 -19.09 26.12
CA HIS A 275 24.65 -20.53 26.29
C HIS A 275 25.73 -21.35 25.57
N PHE A 276 26.61 -20.71 24.82
CA PHE A 276 27.70 -21.38 24.09
C PHE A 276 29.10 -20.89 24.51
N ASP A 277 29.19 -19.99 25.50
CA ASP A 277 30.40 -19.65 26.26
C ASP A 277 30.30 -20.32 27.66
#